data_204063aa694eddbeb258c35070aa6a73
#
_entry.id   204063aa694eddbeb258c35070aa6a73
#
_cell.length_a   1.000
_cell.length_b   1.000
_cell.length_c   1.000
_cell.angle_alpha   90.00
_cell.angle_beta   90.00
_cell.angle_gamma   90.00
#
_symmetry.space_group_name_H-M   'P 1'
#
loop_
_entity.id
_entity.type
_entity.pdbx_description
1 polymer ?
#
loop_
_entity_poly.entity_id
_entity_poly.type
_entity_poly.pdbx_seq_one_letter_code
_entity_poly.pdbx_strand_id
1 'polypeptide(L)'
;EHAHATGDAVSVPLEPAGRARDHGGGGIGHGASSPRVAPLAELAATPADLLVIGGGITGAGIARDAALRGLRTVLLEQRDLAWGTSSRSSRLVHGGIRYLEHGDFKLVFEALRERAVLERIAPHLVRPLPFIFPLHQGDRLPLWKLAAGMWLYDLLALFRNVSRHQMLGKRALLQREPALRSNGLKGAARYFDAQC
;
A
#
# COMPACT_ATOMS: atom_id res chain seq x y z
N GLU A 1 36.57 23.06 -2.90
CA GLU A 1 36.68 21.93 -1.93
C GLU A 1 35.47 21.03 -2.12
N HIS A 2 35.60 20.01 -3.00
CA HIS A 2 34.55 19.05 -3.30
C HIS A 2 34.70 17.89 -2.30
N ALA A 3 33.81 17.83 -1.33
CA ALA A 3 33.65 16.66 -0.49
C ALA A 3 33.07 15.50 -1.31
N HIS A 4 33.89 14.49 -1.58
CA HIS A 4 33.44 13.20 -2.08
C HIS A 4 32.59 12.53 -1.00
N ALA A 5 31.27 12.56 -1.16
CA ALA A 5 30.39 11.69 -0.40
C ALA A 5 30.54 10.27 -0.98
N THR A 6 31.27 9.43 -0.24
CA THR A 6 31.22 7.97 -0.45
C THR A 6 29.84 7.49 0.01
N GLY A 7 28.93 7.45 -0.93
CA GLY A 7 27.60 6.88 -0.70
C GLY A 7 27.72 5.36 -0.63
N ASP A 8 27.54 4.80 0.55
CA ASP A 8 27.35 3.36 0.70
C ASP A 8 26.05 2.97 0.03
N ALA A 9 26.12 2.30 -1.11
CA ALA A 9 24.96 1.81 -1.81
C ALA A 9 24.41 0.60 -1.03
N VAL A 10 23.17 0.71 -0.53
CA VAL A 10 22.46 -0.41 0.07
C VAL A 10 21.99 -1.32 -1.06
N SER A 11 22.57 -2.51 -1.14
CA SER A 11 22.14 -3.54 -2.08
C SER A 11 21.49 -4.69 -1.34
N VAL A 12 20.38 -5.17 -1.86
CA VAL A 12 19.67 -6.34 -1.34
C VAL A 12 19.74 -7.43 -2.40
N PRO A 13 20.67 -8.41 -2.30
CA PRO A 13 20.55 -9.63 -3.08
C PRO A 13 19.36 -10.42 -2.53
N LEU A 14 18.32 -10.54 -3.33
CA LEU A 14 17.21 -11.44 -3.05
C LEU A 14 17.53 -12.77 -3.71
N GLU A 15 17.89 -13.78 -2.91
CA GLU A 15 18.04 -15.13 -3.42
C GLU A 15 16.67 -15.68 -3.85
N PRO A 16 16.60 -16.45 -4.97
CA PRO A 16 15.38 -17.10 -5.39
C PRO A 16 14.90 -18.06 -4.29
N ALA A 17 13.60 -18.02 -4.01
CA ALA A 17 12.99 -18.98 -3.09
C ALA A 17 13.27 -20.39 -3.59
N GLY A 18 14.14 -21.11 -2.88
CA GLY A 18 14.54 -22.48 -3.24
C GLY A 18 13.31 -23.34 -3.40
N ARG A 19 13.27 -24.17 -4.45
CA ARG A 19 12.26 -25.21 -4.63
C ARG A 19 12.19 -26.00 -3.32
N ALA A 20 11.02 -26.01 -2.70
CA ALA A 20 10.74 -26.86 -1.55
C ALA A 20 11.11 -28.30 -1.89
N ARG A 21 12.18 -28.82 -1.32
CA ARG A 21 12.43 -30.25 -1.27
C ARG A 21 11.59 -30.77 -0.12
N ASP A 22 10.65 -31.60 -0.49
CA ASP A 22 9.86 -32.43 0.41
C ASP A 22 10.81 -33.30 1.25
N HIS A 23 10.99 -32.93 2.53
CA HIS A 23 11.48 -33.85 3.54
C HIS A 23 10.81 -33.51 4.87
N GLY A 24 10.15 -34.52 5.39
CA GLY A 24 9.37 -34.50 6.62
C GLY A 24 10.13 -34.06 7.87
N GLY A 25 9.41 -33.48 8.78
CA GLY A 25 9.68 -33.49 10.21
C GLY A 25 10.47 -32.31 10.77
N GLY A 26 9.78 -31.43 11.48
CA GLY A 26 10.30 -30.77 12.69
C GLY A 26 11.10 -29.49 12.49
N GLY A 27 10.55 -28.39 12.96
CA GLY A 27 11.32 -27.17 13.26
C GLY A 27 10.99 -25.99 12.38
N ILE A 28 10.19 -25.04 12.90
CA ILE A 28 9.92 -23.74 12.30
C ILE A 28 11.19 -22.89 12.39
N GLY A 29 12.11 -23.06 11.44
CA GLY A 29 13.24 -22.18 11.25
C GLY A 29 12.80 -20.98 10.40
N HIS A 30 12.49 -19.85 11.00
CA HIS A 30 12.39 -18.57 10.31
C HIS A 30 13.77 -18.14 9.82
N GLY A 31 14.23 -18.71 8.74
CA GLY A 31 15.37 -18.24 7.97
C GLY A 31 14.98 -17.12 7.02
N ALA A 32 14.43 -16.03 7.51
CA ALA A 32 14.40 -14.79 6.76
C ALA A 32 15.85 -14.27 6.76
N SER A 33 16.60 -14.52 5.69
CA SER A 33 17.89 -13.86 5.49
C SER A 33 17.65 -12.35 5.47
N SER A 34 18.23 -11.67 6.45
CA SER A 34 18.23 -10.20 6.45
C SER A 34 18.77 -9.68 5.12
N PRO A 35 18.25 -8.58 4.59
CA PRO A 35 18.77 -7.98 3.38
C PRO A 35 20.28 -7.76 3.56
N ARG A 36 21.09 -8.38 2.71
CA ARG A 36 22.53 -8.21 2.77
C ARG A 36 22.89 -6.91 2.07
N VAL A 37 23.46 -5.99 2.80
CA VAL A 37 24.20 -4.88 2.22
C VAL A 37 25.54 -5.44 1.76
N ALA A 38 25.74 -5.55 0.45
CA ALA A 38 26.98 -6.05 -0.11
C ALA A 38 27.78 -4.91 -0.74
N PRO A 39 29.12 -4.91 -0.66
CA PRO A 39 29.95 -3.96 -1.37
C PRO A 39 29.69 -3.99 -2.88
N LEU A 40 29.76 -2.83 -3.55
CA LEU A 40 29.55 -2.75 -5.00
C LEU A 40 30.46 -3.69 -5.81
N ALA A 41 31.70 -3.90 -5.36
CA ALA A 41 32.64 -4.83 -6.00
C ALA A 41 32.14 -6.28 -5.97
N GLU A 42 31.51 -6.72 -4.87
CA GLU A 42 30.94 -8.06 -4.75
C GLU A 42 29.71 -8.20 -5.67
N LEU A 43 28.89 -7.16 -5.75
CA LEU A 43 27.72 -7.15 -6.63
C LEU A 43 28.11 -7.18 -8.11
N ALA A 44 29.17 -6.48 -8.47
CA ALA A 44 29.69 -6.43 -9.84
C ALA A 44 30.39 -7.73 -10.27
N ALA A 45 30.82 -8.58 -9.33
CA ALA A 45 31.51 -9.83 -9.62
C ALA A 45 30.66 -10.86 -10.38
N THR A 46 29.33 -10.76 -10.25
CA THR A 46 28.39 -11.65 -10.97
C THR A 46 27.34 -10.82 -11.68
N PRO A 47 27.05 -11.03 -12.96
CA PRO A 47 26.01 -10.31 -13.68
C PRO A 47 24.63 -10.43 -13.02
N ALA A 48 23.91 -9.33 -12.90
CA ALA A 48 22.52 -9.31 -12.45
C ALA A 48 21.58 -9.43 -13.66
N ASP A 49 20.46 -10.13 -13.47
CA ASP A 49 19.40 -10.18 -14.48
C ASP A 49 18.61 -8.86 -14.50
N LEU A 50 18.49 -8.22 -13.33
CA LEU A 50 17.77 -6.97 -13.17
C LEU A 50 18.49 -6.04 -12.19
N LEU A 51 18.67 -4.79 -12.60
CA LEU A 51 19.13 -3.69 -11.76
C LEU A 51 17.96 -2.74 -11.49
N VAL A 52 17.62 -2.55 -10.22
CA VAL A 52 16.62 -1.59 -9.76
C VAL A 52 17.31 -0.39 -9.13
N ILE A 53 17.03 0.80 -9.61
CA ILE A 53 17.59 2.05 -9.09
C ILE A 53 16.51 2.77 -8.29
N GLY A 54 16.73 2.91 -6.98
CA GLY A 54 15.83 3.53 -6.02
C GLY A 54 15.09 2.52 -5.14
N GLY A 55 15.28 2.62 -3.82
CA GLY A 55 14.74 1.74 -2.79
C GLY A 55 13.42 2.25 -2.16
N GLY A 56 12.62 3.02 -2.90
CA GLY A 56 11.27 3.38 -2.49
C GLY A 56 10.29 2.20 -2.65
N ILE A 57 9.00 2.43 -2.36
CA ILE A 57 7.97 1.39 -2.43
C ILE A 57 7.88 0.73 -3.81
N THR A 58 8.05 1.49 -4.88
CA THR A 58 8.04 0.97 -6.25
C THR A 58 9.23 0.07 -6.52
N GLY A 59 10.45 0.52 -6.18
CA GLY A 59 11.65 -0.29 -6.37
C GLY A 59 11.64 -1.56 -5.52
N ALA A 60 11.18 -1.48 -4.29
CA ALA A 60 10.99 -2.64 -3.42
C ALA A 60 9.98 -3.64 -4.00
N GLY A 61 8.87 -3.15 -4.57
CA GLY A 61 7.87 -3.99 -5.25
C GLY A 61 8.44 -4.70 -6.48
N ILE A 62 9.17 -3.98 -7.32
CA ILE A 62 9.83 -4.53 -8.52
C ILE A 62 10.87 -5.59 -8.11
N ALA A 63 11.73 -5.26 -7.14
CA ALA A 63 12.76 -6.18 -6.69
C ALA A 63 12.17 -7.47 -6.09
N ARG A 64 11.09 -7.34 -5.32
CA ARG A 64 10.35 -8.49 -4.78
C ARG A 64 9.76 -9.36 -5.87
N ASP A 65 9.07 -8.78 -6.86
CA ASP A 65 8.44 -9.54 -7.94
C ASP A 65 9.49 -10.26 -8.79
N ALA A 66 10.60 -9.58 -9.11
CA ALA A 66 11.72 -10.14 -9.84
C ALA A 66 12.35 -11.34 -9.11
N ALA A 67 12.58 -11.22 -7.80
CA ALA A 67 13.10 -12.29 -6.99
C ALA A 67 12.16 -13.51 -6.92
N LEU A 68 10.85 -13.27 -6.83
CA LEU A 68 9.84 -14.34 -6.88
C LEU A 68 9.83 -15.08 -8.22
N ARG A 69 10.27 -14.43 -9.29
CA ARG A 69 10.45 -15.04 -10.62
C ARG A 69 11.80 -15.74 -10.78
N GLY A 70 12.65 -15.76 -9.76
CA GLY A 70 13.97 -16.37 -9.78
C GLY A 70 15.05 -15.52 -10.44
N LEU A 71 14.80 -14.23 -10.70
CA LEU A 71 15.78 -13.33 -11.26
C LEU A 71 16.77 -12.87 -10.19
N ARG A 72 18.07 -12.90 -10.53
CA ARG A 72 19.11 -12.27 -9.70
C ARG A 72 18.95 -10.76 -9.80
N THR A 73 18.43 -10.15 -8.75
CA THR A 73 18.08 -8.74 -8.71
C THR A 73 19.02 -7.97 -7.79
N VAL A 74 19.55 -6.86 -8.28
CA VAL A 74 20.32 -5.89 -7.50
C VAL A 74 19.49 -4.61 -7.37
N LEU A 75 19.30 -4.12 -6.15
CA LEU A 75 18.66 -2.85 -5.87
C LEU A 75 19.71 -1.88 -5.33
N LEU A 76 19.82 -0.73 -5.95
CA LEU A 76 20.69 0.36 -5.51
C LEU A 76 19.86 1.51 -4.96
N GLU A 77 20.21 1.97 -3.76
CA GLU A 77 19.63 3.16 -3.14
C GLU A 77 20.76 4.11 -2.71
N GLN A 78 20.62 5.39 -3.03
CA GLN A 78 21.66 6.37 -2.72
C GLN A 78 21.68 6.82 -1.25
N ARG A 79 20.65 6.51 -0.48
CA ARG A 79 20.53 6.89 0.93
C ARG A 79 20.01 5.68 1.72
N ASP A 80 18.89 5.82 2.39
CA ASP A 80 18.22 4.73 3.10
C ASP A 80 16.97 4.29 2.34
N LEU A 81 16.54 3.04 2.57
CA LEU A 81 15.31 2.53 1.98
C LEU A 81 14.12 3.41 2.36
N ALA A 82 13.27 3.66 1.38
CA ALA A 82 12.11 4.54 1.52
C ALA A 82 12.41 6.00 1.91
N TRP A 83 13.66 6.45 1.81
CA TRP A 83 14.06 7.81 2.17
C TRP A 83 13.26 8.92 1.47
N GLY A 84 12.89 8.72 0.23
CA GLY A 84 12.20 9.69 -0.61
C GLY A 84 10.69 9.82 -0.28
N THR A 85 9.88 9.83 -1.31
CA THR A 85 8.42 10.00 -1.24
C THR A 85 7.73 8.94 -0.38
N SER A 86 8.24 7.71 -0.37
CA SER A 86 7.61 6.59 0.36
C SER A 86 7.47 6.83 1.85
N SER A 87 8.41 7.54 2.49
CA SER A 87 8.32 7.89 3.92
C SER A 87 7.62 9.23 4.18
N ARG A 88 7.40 10.04 3.13
CA ARG A 88 6.82 11.39 3.20
C ARG A 88 5.41 11.50 2.62
N SER A 89 4.77 10.36 2.38
CA SER A 89 3.38 10.28 1.93
C SER A 89 2.42 10.35 3.13
N SER A 90 1.11 10.42 2.86
CA SER A 90 0.07 10.28 3.90
C SER A 90 0.00 8.87 4.50
N ARG A 91 0.81 7.94 3.99
CA ARG A 91 0.82 6.51 4.37
C ARG A 91 -0.52 5.81 4.21
N LEU A 92 -1.38 6.35 3.35
CA LEU A 92 -2.67 5.75 3.04
C LEU A 92 -2.52 4.72 1.92
N VAL A 93 -3.07 3.54 2.15
CA VAL A 93 -3.24 2.48 1.17
C VAL A 93 -4.72 2.42 0.85
N HIS A 94 -5.12 3.13 -0.21
CA HIS A 94 -6.53 3.39 -0.48
C HIS A 94 -6.96 2.97 -1.88
N GLY A 95 -8.24 2.67 -2.04
CA GLY A 95 -8.83 2.32 -3.33
C GLY A 95 -9.14 3.51 -4.24
N GLY A 96 -8.92 4.75 -3.77
CA GLY A 96 -9.07 5.94 -4.59
C GLY A 96 -10.52 6.26 -4.97
N ILE A 97 -11.43 6.32 -4.00
CA ILE A 97 -12.85 6.60 -4.20
C ILE A 97 -13.14 7.82 -5.10
N ARG A 98 -12.24 8.82 -5.13
CA ARG A 98 -12.37 10.00 -5.99
C ARG A 98 -12.35 9.67 -7.48
N TYR A 99 -11.66 8.60 -7.88
CA TYR A 99 -11.57 8.19 -9.28
C TYR A 99 -12.90 7.63 -9.81
N LEU A 100 -13.82 7.25 -8.92
CA LEU A 100 -15.17 6.88 -9.34
C LEU A 100 -15.93 8.05 -9.98
N GLU A 101 -15.69 9.28 -9.53
CA GLU A 101 -16.29 10.49 -10.12
C GLU A 101 -15.81 10.73 -11.55
N HIS A 102 -14.59 10.26 -11.87
CA HIS A 102 -13.98 10.37 -13.20
C HIS A 102 -14.25 9.15 -14.10
N GLY A 103 -14.92 8.12 -13.57
CA GLY A 103 -15.21 6.90 -14.31
C GLY A 103 -14.04 5.91 -14.42
N ASP A 104 -12.96 6.12 -13.68
CA ASP A 104 -11.76 5.28 -13.70
C ASP A 104 -11.93 3.98 -12.88
N PHE A 105 -12.96 3.21 -13.23
CA PHE A 105 -13.33 1.98 -12.50
C PHE A 105 -12.21 0.94 -12.47
N LYS A 106 -11.43 0.85 -13.56
CA LYS A 106 -10.30 -0.08 -13.63
C LYS A 106 -9.24 0.25 -12.60
N LEU A 107 -8.87 1.53 -12.47
CA LEU A 107 -7.89 2.00 -11.51
C LEU A 107 -8.36 1.73 -10.07
N VAL A 108 -9.65 2.00 -9.77
CA VAL A 108 -10.23 1.72 -8.44
C VAL A 108 -10.19 0.23 -8.14
N PHE A 109 -10.57 -0.63 -9.10
CA PHE A 109 -10.54 -2.08 -8.94
C PHE A 109 -9.12 -2.59 -8.65
N GLU A 110 -8.12 -2.13 -9.42
CA GLU A 110 -6.71 -2.50 -9.24
C GLU A 110 -6.19 -2.05 -7.87
N ALA A 111 -6.47 -0.79 -7.48
CA ALA A 111 -6.05 -0.25 -6.18
C ALA A 111 -6.66 -1.01 -4.99
N LEU A 112 -7.95 -1.34 -5.06
CA LEU A 112 -8.65 -2.15 -4.05
C LEU A 112 -8.09 -3.57 -3.93
N ARG A 113 -7.74 -4.17 -5.09
CA ARG A 113 -7.11 -5.48 -5.13
C ARG A 113 -5.73 -5.46 -4.47
N GLU A 114 -4.89 -4.48 -4.83
CA GLU A 114 -3.56 -4.33 -4.25
C GLU A 114 -3.62 -4.03 -2.76
N ARG A 115 -4.56 -3.20 -2.31
CA ARG A 115 -4.78 -2.99 -0.88
C ARG A 115 -5.07 -4.30 -0.16
N ALA A 116 -5.99 -5.12 -0.66
CA ALA A 116 -6.32 -6.41 -0.06
C ALA A 116 -5.13 -7.39 -0.05
N VAL A 117 -4.23 -7.32 -1.05
CA VAL A 117 -2.98 -8.07 -1.05
C VAL A 117 -2.06 -7.60 0.06
N LEU A 118 -1.85 -6.28 0.20
CA LEU A 118 -0.99 -5.69 1.23
C LEU A 118 -1.50 -5.99 2.65
N GLU A 119 -2.80 -5.87 2.90
CA GLU A 119 -3.42 -6.24 4.18
C GLU A 119 -3.16 -7.71 4.55
N ARG A 120 -3.11 -8.59 3.56
CA ARG A 120 -2.85 -10.02 3.75
C ARG A 120 -1.38 -10.36 3.97
N ILE A 121 -0.46 -9.74 3.18
CA ILE A 121 0.97 -10.08 3.24
C ILE A 121 1.73 -9.30 4.31
N ALA A 122 1.21 -8.16 4.75
CA ALA A 122 1.82 -7.30 5.74
C ALA A 122 0.81 -6.77 6.80
N PRO A 123 0.04 -7.64 7.47
CA PRO A 123 -1.02 -7.22 8.41
C PRO A 123 -0.47 -6.46 9.62
N HIS A 124 0.81 -6.61 9.93
CA HIS A 124 1.51 -5.90 10.99
C HIS A 124 1.85 -4.45 10.63
N LEU A 125 1.92 -4.14 9.32
CA LEU A 125 2.23 -2.80 8.80
C LEU A 125 0.99 -2.11 8.24
N VAL A 126 0.13 -2.84 7.52
CA VAL A 126 -1.03 -2.28 6.83
C VAL A 126 -2.29 -2.63 7.60
N ARG A 127 -2.94 -1.60 8.15
CA ARG A 127 -4.11 -1.75 9.01
C ARG A 127 -5.32 -1.02 8.43
N PRO A 128 -6.52 -1.60 8.54
CA PRO A 128 -7.75 -0.92 8.15
C PRO A 128 -7.95 0.39 8.94
N LEU A 129 -8.28 1.45 8.21
CA LEU A 129 -8.58 2.77 8.75
C LEU A 129 -10.00 3.17 8.36
N PRO A 130 -10.89 3.52 9.33
CA PRO A 130 -12.20 4.04 9.01
C PRO A 130 -12.13 5.48 8.51
N PHE A 131 -12.84 5.76 7.43
CA PHE A 131 -13.01 7.09 6.86
C PHE A 131 -14.46 7.53 6.98
N ILE A 132 -14.63 8.82 7.19
CA ILE A 132 -15.93 9.49 7.15
C ILE A 132 -15.91 10.52 6.03
N PHE A 133 -16.88 10.42 5.14
CA PHE A 133 -17.10 11.38 4.06
C PHE A 133 -18.36 12.18 4.37
N PRO A 134 -18.25 13.33 5.07
CA PRO A 134 -19.41 14.14 5.44
C PRO A 134 -19.93 14.90 4.22
N LEU A 135 -21.25 15.08 4.16
CA LEU A 135 -21.93 15.91 3.18
C LEU A 135 -22.67 17.04 3.86
N HIS A 136 -22.45 18.26 3.34
CA HIS A 136 -23.10 19.45 3.80
C HIS A 136 -24.09 20.00 2.76
N GLN A 137 -24.91 20.91 3.18
CA GLN A 137 -25.80 21.65 2.29
C GLN A 137 -24.96 22.54 1.36
N GLY A 138 -25.24 22.45 0.05
CA GLY A 138 -24.44 23.14 -0.97
C GLY A 138 -23.34 22.29 -1.61
N ASP A 139 -23.03 21.11 -1.08
CA ASP A 139 -22.08 20.21 -1.73
C ASP A 139 -22.62 19.73 -3.07
N ARG A 140 -21.72 19.58 -4.06
CA ARG A 140 -22.04 19.14 -5.42
C ARG A 140 -22.65 17.75 -5.46
N LEU A 141 -22.28 16.90 -4.50
CA LEU A 141 -22.65 15.50 -4.47
C LEU A 141 -23.89 15.33 -3.57
N PRO A 142 -25.04 14.90 -4.10
CA PRO A 142 -26.19 14.59 -3.28
C PRO A 142 -26.00 13.23 -2.57
N LEU A 143 -26.66 13.06 -1.41
CA LEU A 143 -26.48 11.89 -0.54
C LEU A 143 -26.75 10.56 -1.27
N TRP A 144 -27.79 10.51 -2.14
CA TRP A 144 -28.10 9.31 -2.91
C TRP A 144 -26.99 8.92 -3.88
N LYS A 145 -26.32 9.92 -4.49
CA LYS A 145 -25.21 9.68 -5.42
C LYS A 145 -23.97 9.18 -4.68
N LEU A 146 -23.72 9.73 -3.48
CA LEU A 146 -22.68 9.20 -2.60
C LEU A 146 -22.99 7.75 -2.22
N ALA A 147 -24.24 7.43 -1.84
CA ALA A 147 -24.63 6.05 -1.50
C ALA A 147 -24.43 5.09 -2.68
N ALA A 148 -24.83 5.48 -3.89
CA ALA A 148 -24.61 4.69 -5.11
C ALA A 148 -23.11 4.47 -5.38
N GLY A 149 -22.29 5.52 -5.21
CA GLY A 149 -20.83 5.43 -5.34
C GLY A 149 -20.21 4.48 -4.32
N MET A 150 -20.69 4.48 -3.07
CA MET A 150 -20.21 3.59 -2.02
C MET A 150 -20.58 2.13 -2.30
N TRP A 151 -21.78 1.86 -2.82
CA TRP A 151 -22.15 0.52 -3.27
C TRP A 151 -21.27 0.04 -4.42
N LEU A 152 -20.99 0.91 -5.38
CA LEU A 152 -20.07 0.59 -6.48
C LEU A 152 -18.66 0.32 -5.97
N TYR A 153 -18.19 1.10 -4.99
CA TYR A 153 -16.89 0.90 -4.34
C TYR A 153 -16.78 -0.47 -3.68
N ASP A 154 -17.81 -0.87 -2.91
CA ASP A 154 -17.85 -2.19 -2.29
C ASP A 154 -17.92 -3.32 -3.34
N LEU A 155 -18.67 -3.12 -4.42
CA LEU A 155 -18.74 -4.08 -5.53
C LEU A 155 -17.37 -4.24 -6.22
N LEU A 156 -16.68 -3.15 -6.51
CA LEU A 156 -15.34 -3.18 -7.11
C LEU A 156 -14.31 -3.83 -6.20
N ALA A 157 -14.48 -3.70 -4.88
CA ALA A 157 -13.68 -4.43 -3.89
C ALA A 157 -14.01 -5.94 -3.84
N LEU A 158 -15.01 -6.42 -4.61
CA LEU A 158 -15.56 -7.77 -4.52
C LEU A 158 -15.92 -8.16 -3.08
N PHE A 159 -16.44 -7.20 -2.32
CA PHE A 159 -16.78 -7.32 -0.88
C PHE A 159 -15.60 -7.79 0.01
N ARG A 160 -14.35 -7.58 -0.44
CA ARG A 160 -13.13 -7.89 0.34
C ARG A 160 -12.77 -6.79 1.34
N ASN A 161 -13.57 -5.74 1.42
CA ASN A 161 -13.43 -4.72 2.47
C ASN A 161 -13.62 -5.35 3.86
N VAL A 162 -12.90 -4.86 4.84
CA VAL A 162 -13.01 -5.30 6.25
C VAL A 162 -14.46 -5.17 6.76
N SER A 163 -15.18 -4.15 6.29
CA SER A 163 -16.60 -3.94 6.54
C SER A 163 -17.23 -3.20 5.38
N ARG A 164 -18.50 -3.43 5.14
CA ARG A 164 -19.28 -2.66 4.16
C ARG A 164 -19.39 -1.20 4.61
N HIS A 165 -19.57 -0.32 3.64
CA HIS A 165 -19.87 1.07 3.94
C HIS A 165 -21.17 1.22 4.76
N GLN A 166 -21.27 2.29 5.49
CA GLN A 166 -22.45 2.65 6.28
C GLN A 166 -22.84 4.10 5.95
N MET A 167 -24.10 4.30 5.59
CA MET A 167 -24.64 5.65 5.48
C MET A 167 -25.10 6.11 6.87
N LEU A 168 -24.56 7.22 7.35
CA LEU A 168 -24.83 7.80 8.66
C LEU A 168 -25.66 9.06 8.51
N GLY A 169 -26.80 9.10 9.19
CA GLY A 169 -27.56 10.35 9.34
C GLY A 169 -26.86 11.32 10.29
N LYS A 170 -27.23 12.60 10.23
CA LYS A 170 -26.64 13.70 11.00
C LYS A 170 -26.47 13.38 12.50
N ARG A 171 -27.52 12.86 13.15
CA ARG A 171 -27.49 12.55 14.59
C ARG A 171 -26.46 11.47 14.94
N ALA A 172 -26.47 10.36 14.23
CA ALA A 172 -25.55 9.26 14.46
C ALA A 172 -24.09 9.67 14.15
N LEU A 173 -23.91 10.52 13.15
CA LEU A 173 -22.60 11.04 12.79
C LEU A 173 -22.02 11.95 13.88
N LEU A 174 -22.81 12.90 14.40
CA LEU A 174 -22.36 13.82 15.47
C LEU A 174 -22.15 13.11 16.82
N GLN A 175 -22.82 12.00 17.07
CA GLN A 175 -22.54 11.17 18.25
C GLN A 175 -21.18 10.48 18.17
N ARG A 176 -20.73 10.12 16.96
CA ARG A 176 -19.43 9.46 16.75
C ARG A 176 -18.29 10.46 16.62
N GLU A 177 -18.57 11.58 15.95
CA GLU A 177 -17.58 12.63 15.62
C GLU A 177 -18.12 14.01 16.05
N PRO A 178 -18.09 14.31 17.34
CA PRO A 178 -18.62 15.58 17.86
C PRO A 178 -17.90 16.83 17.33
N ALA A 179 -16.65 16.68 16.89
CA ALA A 179 -15.84 17.77 16.34
C ALA A 179 -16.28 18.23 14.94
N LEU A 180 -17.14 17.45 14.26
CA LEU A 180 -17.61 17.85 12.93
C LEU A 180 -18.56 19.06 13.01
N ARG A 181 -18.37 19.95 12.05
CA ARG A 181 -19.26 21.10 11.89
C ARG A 181 -20.70 20.63 11.63
N SER A 182 -21.61 20.95 12.55
CA SER A 182 -23.01 20.52 12.50
C SER A 182 -23.90 21.34 11.58
N ASN A 183 -23.50 22.58 11.26
CA ASN A 183 -24.28 23.48 10.41
C ASN A 183 -24.31 22.97 8.96
N GLY A 184 -25.51 22.85 8.40
CA GLY A 184 -25.69 22.34 7.03
C GLY A 184 -25.37 20.85 6.84
N LEU A 185 -24.97 20.12 7.88
CA LEU A 185 -24.64 18.69 7.79
C LEU A 185 -25.88 17.87 7.44
N LYS A 186 -25.83 17.10 6.35
CA LYS A 186 -26.89 16.21 5.87
C LYS A 186 -26.71 14.77 6.35
N GLY A 187 -25.47 14.31 6.37
CA GLY A 187 -25.08 12.94 6.72
C GLY A 187 -23.67 12.63 6.23
N ALA A 188 -23.29 11.39 6.27
CA ALA A 188 -21.98 10.93 5.80
C ALA A 188 -22.03 9.49 5.29
N ALA A 189 -21.04 9.12 4.48
CA ALA A 189 -20.66 7.73 4.30
C ALA A 189 -19.48 7.41 5.21
N ARG A 190 -19.55 6.28 5.92
CA ARG A 190 -18.42 5.67 6.62
C ARG A 190 -17.98 4.45 5.84
N TYR A 191 -16.69 4.37 5.53
CA TYR A 191 -16.11 3.25 4.79
C TYR A 191 -14.70 2.96 5.33
N PHE A 192 -14.07 1.91 4.83
CA PHE A 192 -12.73 1.54 5.25
C PHE A 192 -11.77 1.58 4.05
N ASP A 193 -10.64 2.18 4.30
CA ASP A 193 -9.41 2.00 3.53
C ASP A 193 -8.32 1.48 4.47
N ALA A 194 -7.05 1.63 4.12
CA ALA A 194 -5.97 1.19 4.99
C ALA A 194 -4.89 2.25 5.15
N GLN A 195 -4.08 2.08 6.18
CA GLN A 195 -2.92 2.90 6.48
C GLN A 195 -1.74 2.02 6.88
N CYS A 196 -0.53 2.41 6.51
CA CYS A 196 0.74 1.83 6.94
C CYS A 196 1.56 2.79 7.82
#